data_bf362862e9ae6d2107f3a3e2e3301344
#
_entry.id   bf362862e9ae6d2107f3a3e2e3301344
#
_cell.length_a   1.000
_cell.length_b   1.000
_cell.length_c   1.000
_cell.angle_alpha   90.00
_cell.angle_beta   90.00
_cell.angle_gamma   90.00
#
_symmetry.space_group_name_H-M   'P 1'
#
loop_
_entity.id
_entity.type
_entity.pdbx_description
1 polymer ?
#
loop_
_entity_poly.entity_id
_entity_poly.type
_entity_poly.pdbx_seq_one_letter_code
_entity_poly.pdbx_strand_id
1 'polypeptide(L)'
;MSFYTNVVTLGNNILFRGISSDGKRFKDRIEYHPTLFIPTKEETKFRTLEGKPVGEIQPGTMRECRDFIRKYKDIDNFSIYGNDKWEFSFIAEHFPEEHINYDFEKIRIAYLDIETGSENGFPNIETANEEVTAITIKVDKKCFVFGRGEFVHDRKNVFYFRFDSERALLQKFFEIWDKESPDIVTGWNIE
;
A
#
# COMPACT_ATOMS: atom_id res chain seq x y z
N MET A 1 -16.93 -6.36 -12.23
CA MET A 1 -15.56 -5.98 -12.61
C MET A 1 -14.71 -6.01 -11.35
N SER A 2 -13.51 -6.52 -11.39
CA SER A 2 -12.61 -6.50 -10.25
C SER A 2 -11.76 -5.22 -10.28
N PHE A 3 -11.35 -4.73 -9.13
CA PHE A 3 -10.43 -3.61 -9.04
C PHE A 3 -9.45 -3.79 -7.87
N TYR A 4 -8.26 -3.23 -8.01
CA TYR A 4 -7.27 -3.22 -6.95
C TYR A 4 -7.51 -2.07 -5.97
N THR A 5 -7.16 -2.27 -4.71
CA THR A 5 -7.22 -1.24 -3.66
C THR A 5 -5.83 -0.86 -3.15
N ASN A 6 -4.85 -1.74 -3.33
CA ASN A 6 -3.46 -1.46 -3.00
C ASN A 6 -2.53 -2.36 -3.82
N VAL A 7 -1.38 -1.80 -4.25
CA VAL A 7 -0.29 -2.50 -4.92
C VAL A 7 1.02 -1.99 -4.35
N VAL A 8 1.86 -2.87 -3.80
CA VAL A 8 3.15 -2.53 -3.18
C VAL A 8 4.23 -3.51 -3.61
N THR A 9 5.44 -3.02 -3.76
CA THR A 9 6.64 -3.83 -4.01
C THR A 9 7.25 -4.33 -2.70
N LEU A 10 7.53 -5.63 -2.61
CA LEU A 10 8.29 -6.24 -1.52
C LEU A 10 9.35 -7.20 -2.07
N GLY A 11 10.60 -6.75 -2.12
CA GLY A 11 11.69 -7.52 -2.74
C GLY A 11 11.46 -7.71 -4.24
N ASN A 12 11.33 -8.95 -4.70
CA ASN A 12 10.98 -9.31 -6.08
C ASN A 12 9.48 -9.63 -6.26
N ASN A 13 8.66 -9.33 -5.26
CA ASN A 13 7.23 -9.62 -5.31
C ASN A 13 6.41 -8.34 -5.34
N ILE A 14 5.31 -8.40 -6.03
CA ILE A 14 4.19 -7.48 -5.88
C ILE A 14 3.20 -8.09 -4.89
N LEU A 15 2.90 -7.34 -3.85
CA LEU A 15 1.78 -7.61 -2.97
C LEU A 15 0.62 -6.75 -3.44
N PHE A 16 -0.49 -7.34 -3.77
CA PHE A 16 -1.66 -6.57 -4.17
C PHE A 16 -2.92 -7.11 -3.53
N ARG A 17 -3.85 -6.23 -3.36
CA ARG A 17 -5.16 -6.51 -2.79
C ARG A 17 -6.21 -5.77 -3.59
N GLY A 18 -7.42 -6.30 -3.53
CA GLY A 18 -8.51 -5.72 -4.29
C GLY A 18 -9.85 -6.34 -3.95
N ILE A 19 -10.82 -6.03 -4.79
CA ILE A 19 -12.19 -6.51 -4.69
C ILE A 19 -12.57 -7.13 -6.01
N SER A 20 -12.99 -8.40 -5.97
CA SER A 20 -13.43 -9.15 -7.13
C SER A 20 -14.81 -8.72 -7.59
N SER A 21 -15.21 -9.13 -8.79
CA SER A 21 -16.51 -8.79 -9.38
C SER A 21 -17.71 -9.23 -8.54
N ASP A 22 -17.56 -10.29 -7.73
CA ASP A 22 -18.57 -10.78 -6.79
C ASP A 22 -18.52 -10.07 -5.41
N GLY A 23 -17.65 -9.05 -5.28
CA GLY A 23 -17.52 -8.23 -4.06
C GLY A 23 -16.64 -8.83 -2.97
N LYS A 24 -15.95 -9.94 -3.23
CA LYS A 24 -15.03 -10.54 -2.27
C LYS A 24 -13.69 -9.85 -2.29
N ARG A 25 -13.10 -9.69 -1.09
CA ARG A 25 -11.75 -9.16 -0.93
C ARG A 25 -10.74 -10.27 -1.21
N PHE A 26 -9.67 -9.90 -1.90
CA PHE A 26 -8.53 -10.78 -2.13
C PHE A 26 -7.22 -10.09 -1.72
N LYS A 27 -6.25 -10.89 -1.35
CA LYS A 27 -4.83 -10.51 -1.15
C LYS A 27 -3.99 -11.51 -1.89
N ASP A 28 -3.04 -11.03 -2.67
CA ASP A 28 -2.18 -11.90 -3.46
C ASP A 28 -0.73 -11.46 -3.41
N ARG A 29 0.17 -12.39 -3.69
CA ARG A 29 1.60 -12.16 -3.76
C ARG A 29 2.14 -12.85 -5.00
N ILE A 30 2.70 -12.08 -5.91
CA ILE A 30 3.21 -12.54 -7.19
C ILE A 30 4.69 -12.17 -7.31
N GLU A 31 5.54 -13.11 -7.69
CA GLU A 31 6.88 -12.80 -8.18
C GLU A 31 6.72 -12.10 -9.52
N TYR A 32 7.27 -10.88 -9.62
CA TYR A 32 7.04 -10.03 -10.77
C TYR A 32 8.31 -9.88 -11.61
N HIS A 33 8.16 -10.09 -12.92
CA HIS A 33 9.18 -9.97 -13.94
C HIS A 33 8.84 -8.78 -14.84
N PRO A 34 9.36 -7.57 -14.55
CA PRO A 34 9.00 -6.37 -15.30
C PRO A 34 9.42 -6.43 -16.76
N THR A 35 8.59 -5.88 -17.63
CA THR A 35 8.93 -5.63 -19.01
C THR A 35 9.62 -4.26 -19.15
N LEU A 36 10.79 -4.26 -19.77
CA LEU A 36 11.51 -3.06 -20.19
C LEU A 36 11.51 -2.98 -21.72
N PHE A 37 11.89 -1.83 -22.25
CA PHE A 37 11.92 -1.60 -23.68
C PHE A 37 13.28 -1.04 -24.10
N ILE A 38 13.79 -1.51 -25.24
CA ILE A 38 15.04 -1.03 -25.84
C ILE A 38 14.80 -0.63 -27.28
N PRO A 39 15.63 0.27 -27.86
CA PRO A 39 15.55 0.62 -29.27
C PRO A 39 15.66 -0.62 -30.15
N THR A 40 14.81 -0.71 -31.14
CA THR A 40 14.86 -1.78 -32.15
C THR A 40 14.75 -1.21 -33.58
N LYS A 41 15.25 -1.99 -34.56
CA LYS A 41 15.05 -1.70 -35.99
C LYS A 41 13.81 -2.43 -36.53
N GLU A 42 13.26 -3.35 -35.77
CA GLU A 42 12.09 -4.11 -36.17
C GLU A 42 10.83 -3.27 -36.00
N GLU A 43 9.84 -3.54 -36.82
CA GLU A 43 8.53 -2.91 -36.65
C GLU A 43 7.78 -3.51 -35.46
N THR A 44 7.43 -2.66 -34.51
CA THR A 44 6.71 -3.07 -33.29
C THR A 44 5.52 -2.13 -33.03
N LYS A 45 4.60 -2.56 -32.20
CA LYS A 45 3.48 -1.72 -31.74
C LYS A 45 3.92 -0.65 -30.72
N PHE A 46 5.10 -0.83 -30.11
CA PHE A 46 5.60 0.05 -29.05
C PHE A 46 6.52 1.12 -29.64
N ARG A 47 6.36 2.34 -29.15
CA ARG A 47 7.14 3.49 -29.59
C ARG A 47 7.50 4.37 -28.41
N THR A 48 8.62 5.08 -28.50
CA THR A 48 8.94 6.17 -27.58
C THR A 48 7.97 7.34 -27.77
N LEU A 49 8.03 8.32 -26.88
CA LEU A 49 7.25 9.56 -27.03
C LEU A 49 7.58 10.32 -28.33
N GLU A 50 8.82 10.16 -28.84
CA GLU A 50 9.27 10.74 -30.12
C GLU A 50 8.92 9.85 -31.34
N GLY A 51 8.19 8.75 -31.13
CA GLY A 51 7.72 7.87 -32.20
C GLY A 51 8.74 6.83 -32.68
N LYS A 52 9.91 6.67 -32.04
CA LYS A 52 10.92 5.68 -32.41
C LYS A 52 10.48 4.27 -31.95
N PRO A 53 10.68 3.23 -32.77
CA PRO A 53 10.30 1.86 -32.40
C PRO A 53 11.15 1.32 -31.24
N VAL A 54 10.50 0.62 -30.33
CA VAL A 54 11.15 -0.08 -29.20
C VAL A 54 10.63 -1.51 -29.10
N GLY A 55 11.49 -2.43 -28.71
CA GLY A 55 11.16 -3.84 -28.48
C GLY A 55 11.16 -4.17 -27.01
N GLU A 56 10.30 -5.10 -26.62
CA GLU A 56 10.18 -5.60 -25.26
C GLU A 56 11.37 -6.49 -24.90
N ILE A 57 11.85 -6.35 -23.66
CA ILE A 57 12.80 -7.27 -23.04
C ILE A 57 12.37 -7.58 -21.61
N GLN A 58 12.67 -8.77 -21.15
CA GLN A 58 12.45 -9.19 -19.76
C GLN A 58 13.78 -9.71 -19.19
N PRO A 59 14.60 -8.84 -18.57
CA PRO A 59 15.88 -9.24 -17.99
C PRO A 59 15.77 -10.25 -16.84
N GLY A 60 14.59 -10.39 -16.26
CA GLY A 60 14.28 -11.30 -15.16
C GLY A 60 13.49 -10.64 -14.06
N THR A 61 13.83 -10.93 -12.80
CA THR A 61 13.19 -10.37 -11.61
C THR A 61 13.38 -8.85 -11.52
N MET A 62 12.63 -8.19 -10.64
CA MET A 62 12.78 -6.74 -10.41
C MET A 62 14.21 -6.33 -10.03
N ARG A 63 14.94 -7.20 -9.32
CA ARG A 63 16.36 -6.97 -9.00
C ARG A 63 17.22 -7.03 -10.26
N GLU A 64 17.05 -8.05 -11.09
CA GLU A 64 17.79 -8.22 -12.34
C GLU A 64 17.49 -7.09 -13.32
N CYS A 65 16.25 -6.61 -13.36
CA CYS A 65 15.89 -5.42 -14.15
C CYS A 65 16.63 -4.16 -13.67
N ARG A 66 16.72 -3.92 -12.35
CA ARG A 66 17.50 -2.79 -11.80
C ARG A 66 18.99 -2.92 -12.13
N ASP A 67 19.54 -4.13 -12.01
CA ASP A 67 20.93 -4.38 -12.33
C ASP A 67 21.21 -4.20 -13.84
N PHE A 68 20.27 -4.63 -14.69
CA PHE A 68 20.33 -4.39 -16.13
C PHE A 68 20.32 -2.89 -16.45
N ILE A 69 19.37 -2.12 -15.88
CA ILE A 69 19.30 -0.67 -16.08
C ILE A 69 20.63 -0.02 -15.65
N ARG A 70 21.14 -0.37 -14.46
CA ARG A 70 22.40 0.17 -13.95
C ARG A 70 23.60 -0.15 -14.84
N LYS A 71 23.66 -1.36 -15.34
CA LYS A 71 24.75 -1.83 -16.22
C LYS A 71 24.82 -1.09 -17.54
N TYR A 72 23.68 -0.73 -18.09
CA TYR A 72 23.59 -0.16 -19.43
C TYR A 72 23.27 1.35 -19.46
N LYS A 73 23.09 1.97 -18.30
CA LYS A 73 22.71 3.39 -18.15
C LYS A 73 23.64 4.35 -18.85
N ASP A 74 24.95 4.08 -18.84
CA ASP A 74 25.98 4.99 -19.33
C ASP A 74 26.56 4.56 -20.70
N ILE A 75 25.84 3.68 -21.41
CA ILE A 75 26.25 3.27 -22.75
C ILE A 75 25.68 4.24 -23.79
N ASP A 76 26.58 4.89 -24.53
CA ASP A 76 26.20 5.81 -25.60
C ASP A 76 25.26 5.13 -26.63
N ASN A 77 24.20 5.85 -27.03
CA ASN A 77 23.20 5.41 -27.99
C ASN A 77 22.40 4.16 -27.59
N PHE A 78 22.46 3.75 -26.33
CA PHE A 78 21.64 2.68 -25.80
C PHE A 78 20.73 3.21 -24.68
N SER A 79 19.45 3.36 -25.01
CA SER A 79 18.46 3.83 -24.07
C SER A 79 17.59 2.68 -23.60
N ILE A 80 17.28 2.64 -22.31
CA ILE A 80 16.33 1.71 -21.73
C ILE A 80 15.10 2.51 -21.35
N TYR A 81 13.95 2.04 -21.79
CA TYR A 81 12.65 2.65 -21.50
C TYR A 81 11.82 1.69 -20.64
N GLY A 82 10.86 2.23 -19.94
CA GLY A 82 9.98 1.53 -19.02
C GLY A 82 9.83 2.31 -17.71
N ASN A 83 8.95 1.86 -16.85
CA ASN A 83 8.75 2.47 -15.55
C ASN A 83 9.54 1.68 -14.51
N ASP A 84 10.38 2.35 -13.72
CA ASP A 84 11.15 1.77 -12.62
C ASP A 84 10.34 1.67 -11.32
N LYS A 85 9.16 2.27 -11.30
CA LYS A 85 8.14 2.04 -10.26
C LYS A 85 7.29 0.85 -10.69
N TRP A 86 7.70 -0.32 -10.24
CA TRP A 86 7.15 -1.60 -10.68
C TRP A 86 5.65 -1.77 -10.38
N GLU A 87 5.13 -1.07 -9.39
CA GLU A 87 3.72 -1.02 -9.07
C GLU A 87 2.88 -0.54 -10.27
N PHE A 88 3.34 0.52 -10.95
CA PHE A 88 2.63 1.07 -12.11
C PHE A 88 2.72 0.15 -13.33
N SER A 89 3.90 -0.47 -13.56
CA SER A 89 4.05 -1.46 -14.63
C SER A 89 3.11 -2.63 -14.41
N PHE A 90 3.09 -3.17 -13.19
CA PHE A 90 2.17 -4.25 -12.81
C PHE A 90 0.70 -3.87 -13.01
N ILE A 91 0.30 -2.67 -12.58
CA ILE A 91 -1.07 -2.19 -12.74
C ILE A 91 -1.44 -2.11 -14.22
N ALA A 92 -0.57 -1.53 -15.05
CA ALA A 92 -0.81 -1.41 -16.49
C ALA A 92 -0.94 -2.76 -17.21
N GLU A 93 -0.20 -3.78 -16.75
CA GLU A 93 -0.25 -5.12 -17.34
C GLU A 93 -1.45 -5.95 -16.87
N HIS A 94 -1.81 -5.85 -15.57
CA HIS A 94 -2.85 -6.68 -14.96
C HIS A 94 -4.23 -6.05 -14.97
N PHE A 95 -4.30 -4.74 -15.10
CA PHE A 95 -5.53 -3.96 -15.17
C PHE A 95 -5.51 -3.04 -16.40
N PRO A 96 -5.49 -3.60 -17.63
CA PRO A 96 -5.27 -2.85 -18.87
C PRO A 96 -6.46 -2.01 -19.32
N GLU A 97 -7.56 -1.99 -18.57
CA GLU A 97 -8.74 -1.21 -18.92
C GLU A 97 -8.48 0.29 -18.76
N GLU A 98 -8.85 1.09 -19.74
CA GLU A 98 -8.71 2.56 -19.69
C GLU A 98 -9.46 3.18 -18.51
N HIS A 99 -10.54 2.54 -18.05
CA HIS A 99 -11.34 2.99 -16.92
C HIS A 99 -11.64 1.85 -15.96
N ILE A 100 -10.96 1.88 -14.82
CA ILE A 100 -11.28 0.97 -13.72
C ILE A 100 -12.45 1.56 -12.93
N ASN A 101 -13.57 0.88 -12.92
CA ASN A 101 -14.74 1.30 -12.13
C ASN A 101 -14.53 0.89 -10.66
N TYR A 102 -14.06 1.84 -9.86
CA TYR A 102 -13.97 1.68 -8.42
C TYR A 102 -15.35 1.84 -7.76
N ASP A 103 -15.72 0.86 -6.95
CA ASP A 103 -16.91 0.92 -6.12
C ASP A 103 -16.51 1.43 -4.72
N PHE A 104 -16.69 2.72 -4.50
CA PHE A 104 -16.30 3.39 -3.25
C PHE A 104 -17.02 2.83 -2.01
N GLU A 105 -18.23 2.31 -2.17
CA GLU A 105 -18.98 1.72 -1.06
C GLU A 105 -18.33 0.44 -0.52
N LYS A 106 -17.50 -0.21 -1.34
CA LYS A 106 -16.73 -1.41 -0.96
C LYS A 106 -15.36 -1.10 -0.40
N ILE A 107 -14.84 0.12 -0.60
CA ILE A 107 -13.54 0.52 -0.08
C ILE A 107 -13.67 0.88 1.40
N ARG A 108 -12.92 0.19 2.26
CA ARG A 108 -12.89 0.48 3.69
C ARG A 108 -11.85 1.54 4.01
N ILE A 109 -12.31 2.66 4.52
CA ILE A 109 -11.45 3.75 4.99
C ILE A 109 -11.40 3.70 6.51
N ALA A 110 -10.18 3.61 7.06
CA ALA A 110 -9.92 3.75 8.47
C ALA A 110 -9.43 5.16 8.80
N TYR A 111 -10.03 5.77 9.79
CA TYR A 111 -9.55 7.00 10.43
C TYR A 111 -8.83 6.59 11.71
N LEU A 112 -7.54 6.89 11.80
CA LEU A 112 -6.67 6.53 12.92
C LEU A 112 -6.22 7.77 13.66
N ASP A 113 -6.24 7.68 14.97
CA ASP A 113 -5.72 8.70 15.87
C ASP A 113 -5.02 8.03 17.06
N ILE A 114 -3.89 8.57 17.51
CA ILE A 114 -3.03 8.01 18.55
C ILE A 114 -2.69 9.09 19.57
N GLU A 115 -2.87 8.75 20.84
CA GLU A 115 -2.48 9.59 21.96
C GLU A 115 -1.33 8.93 22.75
N THR A 116 -0.35 9.72 23.12
CA THR A 116 0.79 9.27 23.93
C THR A 116 0.86 10.00 25.26
N GLY A 117 1.61 9.48 26.19
CA GLY A 117 2.04 10.22 27.37
C GLY A 117 2.88 11.44 26.98
N SER A 118 3.01 12.38 27.90
CA SER A 118 3.83 13.59 27.71
C SER A 118 4.57 13.96 29.01
N GLU A 119 4.89 12.97 29.82
CA GLU A 119 5.56 13.20 31.12
C GLU A 119 6.94 13.84 30.97
N ASN A 120 7.65 13.55 29.86
CA ASN A 120 8.96 14.07 29.56
C ASN A 120 8.95 15.15 28.46
N GLY A 121 7.81 15.77 28.22
CA GLY A 121 7.61 16.78 27.18
C GLY A 121 6.96 16.25 25.91
N PHE A 122 7.23 16.90 24.78
CA PHE A 122 6.63 16.47 23.50
C PHE A 122 7.25 15.14 23.04
N PRO A 123 6.43 14.16 22.58
CA PRO A 123 6.93 12.86 22.17
C PRO A 123 7.98 12.97 21.06
N ASN A 124 9.05 12.20 21.20
CA ASN A 124 10.09 12.08 20.19
C ASN A 124 9.91 10.77 19.42
N ILE A 125 9.70 10.86 18.12
CA ILE A 125 9.42 9.72 17.24
C ILE A 125 10.63 8.76 17.14
N GLU A 126 11.85 9.30 17.20
CA GLU A 126 13.07 8.49 17.04
C GLU A 126 13.35 7.63 18.29
N THR A 127 13.09 8.17 19.46
CA THR A 127 13.35 7.46 20.73
C THR A 127 12.13 6.68 21.24
N ALA A 128 10.92 7.07 20.82
CA ALA A 128 9.63 6.46 21.19
C ALA A 128 9.53 6.16 22.70
N ASN A 129 9.99 7.09 23.52
CA ASN A 129 10.11 6.92 24.98
C ASN A 129 8.81 7.22 25.75
N GLU A 130 7.81 7.74 25.08
CA GLU A 130 6.50 7.99 25.66
C GLU A 130 5.54 6.84 25.30
N GLU A 131 4.79 6.41 26.30
CA GLU A 131 3.86 5.29 26.17
C GLU A 131 2.62 5.68 25.38
N VAL A 132 2.13 4.82 24.49
CA VAL A 132 0.83 5.00 23.85
C VAL A 132 -0.28 4.80 24.89
N THR A 133 -1.05 5.83 25.14
CA THR A 133 -2.10 5.86 26.15
C THR A 133 -3.50 5.60 25.58
N ALA A 134 -3.72 5.97 24.31
CA ALA A 134 -4.94 5.63 23.60
C ALA A 134 -4.71 5.51 22.09
N ILE A 135 -5.50 4.64 21.45
CA ILE A 135 -5.65 4.55 20.01
C ILE A 135 -7.13 4.56 19.67
N THR A 136 -7.51 5.35 18.70
CA THR A 136 -8.85 5.33 18.12
C THR A 136 -8.79 4.96 16.66
N ILE A 137 -9.57 3.95 16.26
CA ILE A 137 -9.75 3.60 14.85
C ILE A 137 -11.25 3.59 14.52
N LYS A 138 -11.64 4.37 13.52
CA LYS A 138 -12.99 4.37 12.97
C LYS A 138 -12.96 3.73 11.58
N VAL A 139 -13.68 2.64 11.41
CA VAL A 139 -13.85 1.94 10.12
C VAL A 139 -15.35 1.79 9.87
N ASP A 140 -15.79 2.23 8.72
CA ASP A 140 -17.21 2.29 8.36
C ASP A 140 -18.02 3.07 9.43
N LYS A 141 -19.00 2.41 10.04
CA LYS A 141 -19.83 3.00 11.10
C LYS A 141 -19.35 2.65 12.52
N LYS A 142 -18.29 1.86 12.65
CA LYS A 142 -17.75 1.41 13.95
C LYS A 142 -16.58 2.28 14.38
N CYS A 143 -16.51 2.60 15.65
CA CYS A 143 -15.40 3.30 16.25
C CYS A 143 -14.86 2.41 17.40
N PHE A 144 -13.63 1.97 17.28
CA PHE A 144 -12.93 1.19 18.29
C PHE A 144 -11.96 2.12 19.02
N VAL A 145 -12.06 2.17 20.34
CA VAL A 145 -11.21 2.99 21.19
C VAL A 145 -10.49 2.07 22.16
N PHE A 146 -9.19 2.13 22.13
CA PHE A 146 -8.29 1.38 23.02
C PHE A 146 -7.65 2.38 23.97
N GLY A 147 -7.83 2.23 25.28
CA GLY A 147 -7.34 3.22 26.22
C GLY A 147 -6.97 2.64 27.57
N ARG A 148 -6.26 3.43 28.36
CA ARG A 148 -5.79 3.02 29.70
C ARG A 148 -6.67 3.51 30.83
N GLY A 149 -7.50 4.52 30.62
CA GLY A 149 -8.38 5.12 31.62
C GLY A 149 -9.79 4.54 31.61
N GLU A 150 -10.58 5.00 32.57
CA GLU A 150 -12.03 4.75 32.57
C GLU A 150 -12.69 5.66 31.52
N PHE A 151 -13.61 5.10 30.76
CA PHE A 151 -14.38 5.85 29.76
C PHE A 151 -15.81 5.31 29.71
N VAL A 152 -16.77 6.16 30.01
CA VAL A 152 -18.20 5.83 29.99
C VAL A 152 -18.87 6.60 28.85
N HIS A 153 -19.61 5.89 28.00
CA HIS A 153 -20.35 6.48 26.89
C HIS A 153 -21.65 5.71 26.62
N ASP A 154 -22.58 6.34 25.90
CA ASP A 154 -23.87 5.79 25.51
C ASP A 154 -24.00 5.50 23.99
N ARG A 155 -22.93 5.73 23.22
CA ARG A 155 -22.93 5.57 21.77
C ARG A 155 -22.87 4.10 21.35
N LYS A 156 -23.88 3.61 20.63
CA LYS A 156 -24.00 2.21 20.21
C LYS A 156 -22.92 1.72 19.22
N ASN A 157 -22.30 2.63 18.50
CA ASN A 157 -21.28 2.32 17.51
C ASN A 157 -19.83 2.53 17.99
N VAL A 158 -19.65 2.85 19.27
CA VAL A 158 -18.34 2.99 19.92
C VAL A 158 -18.08 1.77 20.79
N PHE A 159 -16.92 1.16 20.59
CA PHE A 159 -16.45 -0.01 21.35
C PHE A 159 -15.21 0.38 22.10
N TYR A 160 -15.31 0.57 23.40
CA TYR A 160 -14.18 0.90 24.26
C TYR A 160 -13.57 -0.35 24.88
N PHE A 161 -12.25 -0.44 24.79
CA PHE A 161 -11.44 -1.50 25.40
C PHE A 161 -10.43 -0.86 26.36
N ARG A 162 -10.54 -1.19 27.64
CA ARG A 162 -9.60 -0.74 28.67
C ARG A 162 -8.46 -1.72 28.83
N PHE A 163 -7.26 -1.19 29.02
CA PHE A 163 -6.04 -1.97 29.24
C PHE A 163 -5.19 -1.37 30.35
N ASP A 164 -4.47 -2.22 31.10
CA ASP A 164 -3.55 -1.81 32.15
C ASP A 164 -2.09 -1.68 31.65
N SER A 165 -1.82 -2.03 30.39
CA SER A 165 -0.50 -1.89 29.77
C SER A 165 -0.60 -1.54 28.28
N GLU A 166 0.36 -0.78 27.77
CA GLU A 166 0.53 -0.46 26.37
C GLU A 166 0.59 -1.73 25.51
N ARG A 167 1.35 -2.75 25.94
CA ARG A 167 1.48 -4.00 25.21
C ARG A 167 0.13 -4.67 24.95
N ALA A 168 -0.73 -4.75 25.96
CA ALA A 168 -2.06 -5.35 25.82
C ALA A 168 -2.96 -4.50 24.90
N LEU A 169 -2.86 -3.16 25.00
CA LEU A 169 -3.54 -2.22 24.14
C LEU A 169 -3.15 -2.44 22.68
N LEU A 170 -1.86 -2.46 22.38
CA LEU A 170 -1.33 -2.68 21.01
C LEU A 170 -1.70 -4.05 20.45
N GLN A 171 -1.62 -5.11 21.27
CA GLN A 171 -2.05 -6.45 20.84
C GLN A 171 -3.50 -6.45 20.38
N LYS A 172 -4.40 -5.85 21.17
CA LYS A 172 -5.82 -5.78 20.82
C LYS A 172 -6.10 -4.89 19.60
N PHE A 173 -5.36 -3.79 19.48
CA PHE A 173 -5.43 -2.94 18.30
C PHE A 173 -5.08 -3.73 17.03
N PHE A 174 -3.98 -4.50 17.02
CA PHE A 174 -3.59 -5.30 15.85
C PHE A 174 -4.58 -6.43 15.54
N GLU A 175 -5.20 -7.05 16.54
CA GLU A 175 -6.29 -8.03 16.31
C GLU A 175 -7.47 -7.39 15.55
N ILE A 176 -7.90 -6.21 15.98
CA ILE A 176 -9.00 -5.48 15.33
C ILE A 176 -8.58 -4.98 13.95
N TRP A 177 -7.35 -4.49 13.81
CA TRP A 177 -6.77 -4.07 12.54
C TRP A 177 -6.81 -5.17 11.50
N ASP A 178 -6.33 -6.36 11.85
CA ASP A 178 -6.35 -7.52 10.95
C ASP A 178 -7.77 -7.94 10.57
N LYS A 179 -8.69 -7.91 11.53
CA LYS A 179 -10.09 -8.25 11.32
C LYS A 179 -10.80 -7.26 10.40
N GLU A 180 -10.66 -5.97 10.66
CA GLU A 180 -11.31 -4.93 9.85
C GLU A 180 -10.59 -4.72 8.52
N SER A 181 -9.28 -4.95 8.45
CA SER A 181 -8.46 -4.95 7.23
C SER A 181 -8.77 -3.78 6.29
N PRO A 182 -8.53 -2.53 6.70
CA PRO A 182 -8.87 -1.35 5.89
C PRO A 182 -8.06 -1.30 4.60
N ASP A 183 -8.61 -0.67 3.58
CA ASP A 183 -7.94 -0.46 2.29
C ASP A 183 -7.17 0.86 2.27
N ILE A 184 -7.72 1.87 2.92
CA ILE A 184 -7.15 3.21 3.04
C ILE A 184 -7.09 3.56 4.53
N VAL A 185 -5.98 4.13 4.94
CA VAL A 185 -5.80 4.70 6.28
C VAL A 185 -5.61 6.19 6.15
N THR A 186 -6.30 6.95 6.98
CA THR A 186 -6.17 8.39 7.06
C THR A 186 -6.28 8.85 8.51
N GLY A 187 -5.79 10.03 8.82
CA GLY A 187 -5.81 10.61 10.15
C GLY A 187 -5.07 11.93 10.19
N TRP A 188 -4.93 12.50 11.38
CA TRP A 188 -4.09 13.67 11.57
C TRP A 188 -2.62 13.24 11.66
N ASN A 189 -1.71 13.92 10.94
CA ASN A 189 -0.26 13.62 10.89
C ASN A 189 0.07 12.14 10.56
N ILE A 190 -0.68 11.53 9.65
CA ILE A 190 -0.33 10.24 9.06
C ILE A 190 0.43 10.50 7.77
N GLU A 191 1.74 10.20 7.75
CA GLU A 191 2.60 10.19 6.58
C GLU A 191 2.98 8.76 6.16
#